data_3123df37b3117c05b783f0d689ea9baf
#
_entry.id   3123df37b3117c05b783f0d689ea9baf
#
_cell.length_a   1.000
_cell.length_b   1.000
_cell.length_c   1.000
_cell.angle_alpha   90.00
_cell.angle_beta   90.00
_cell.angle_gamma   90.00
#
_symmetry.space_group_name_H-M   'P 1'
#
loop_
_entity.id
_entity.type
_entity.pdbx_description
1 polymer ?
#
loop_
_entity_poly.entity_id
_entity_poly.type
_entity_poly.pdbx_seq_one_letter_code
_entity_poly.pdbx_strand_id
1 'polypeptide(L)'
;FLVLAAITMLAIPIAFLLPRDAVPDAAPRKTTALAKPKPIDVLFFLQGYGVDGVFAVTITLILAREASLADAVLGGSTLLAMRHLGEAVAAPLFGWVADRFGARKVFVSAAILTMIGFICVAAGLTVIGALIMLLFRGALASLGPAVITQSLAQEDDAIGPLARMQAWRDLGAAFGPLATGFLLAFASAELQHAVVAVALAGGLLYWLLASRHPS
;
A
#
# COMPACT_ATOMS: atom_id res chain seq x y z
N PHE A 1 21.22 0.22 -11.82
CA PHE A 1 20.35 -0.29 -12.89
C PHE A 1 20.90 -1.59 -13.50
N LEU A 2 22.19 -1.69 -13.89
CA LEU A 2 22.78 -2.89 -14.50
C LEU A 2 22.69 -4.13 -13.59
N VAL A 3 22.94 -3.98 -12.28
CA VAL A 3 22.83 -5.08 -11.31
C VAL A 3 21.38 -5.57 -11.20
N LEU A 4 20.43 -4.66 -11.16
CA LEU A 4 19.00 -5.02 -11.10
C LEU A 4 18.56 -5.74 -12.38
N ALA A 5 18.98 -5.24 -13.54
CA ALA A 5 18.73 -5.87 -14.84
C ALA A 5 19.35 -7.28 -14.90
N ALA A 6 20.58 -7.47 -14.41
CA ALA A 6 21.23 -8.77 -14.35
C ALA A 6 20.46 -9.76 -13.43
N ILE A 7 19.99 -9.31 -12.26
CA ILE A 7 19.17 -10.14 -11.35
C ILE A 7 17.85 -10.51 -12.01
N THR A 8 17.19 -9.58 -12.70
CA THR A 8 15.95 -9.85 -13.42
C THR A 8 16.16 -10.85 -14.58
N MET A 9 17.29 -10.73 -15.30
CA MET A 9 17.66 -11.68 -16.36
C MET A 9 17.89 -13.09 -15.83
N LEU A 10 18.39 -13.26 -14.60
CA LEU A 10 18.53 -14.57 -13.96
C LEU A 10 17.18 -15.24 -13.63
N ALA A 11 16.10 -14.47 -13.46
CA ALA A 11 14.77 -15.00 -13.25
C ALA A 11 14.19 -15.71 -14.50
N ILE A 12 14.62 -15.30 -15.70
CA ILE A 12 14.13 -15.87 -16.97
C ILE A 12 14.41 -17.39 -17.07
N PRO A 13 15.69 -17.87 -16.94
CA PRO A 13 15.95 -19.30 -17.01
C PRO A 13 15.29 -20.07 -15.86
N ILE A 14 15.15 -19.48 -14.68
CA ILE A 14 14.43 -20.10 -13.55
C ILE A 14 12.96 -20.33 -13.91
N ALA A 15 12.31 -19.39 -14.58
CA ALA A 15 10.93 -19.53 -15.03
C ALA A 15 10.73 -20.70 -16.03
N PHE A 16 11.74 -21.02 -16.84
CA PHE A 16 11.71 -22.17 -17.74
C PHE A 16 11.96 -23.51 -17.04
N LEU A 17 12.56 -23.49 -15.85
CA LEU A 17 12.79 -24.69 -15.02
C LEU A 17 11.60 -25.05 -14.14
N LEU A 18 10.62 -24.12 -13.98
CA LEU A 18 9.41 -24.42 -13.24
C LEU A 18 8.59 -25.51 -13.96
N PRO A 19 8.08 -26.51 -13.23
CA PRO A 19 7.18 -27.52 -13.80
C PRO A 19 6.01 -26.81 -14.49
N ARG A 20 5.79 -27.15 -15.75
CA ARG A 20 4.57 -26.77 -16.45
C ARG A 20 3.45 -27.70 -15.96
N ASP A 21 2.93 -27.43 -14.78
CA ASP A 21 1.69 -28.07 -14.37
C ASP A 21 0.65 -27.70 -15.42
N ALA A 22 0.05 -28.73 -16.02
CA ALA A 22 -1.05 -28.55 -16.95
C ALA A 22 -2.13 -27.77 -16.18
N VAL A 23 -2.24 -26.47 -16.46
CA VAL A 23 -3.36 -25.68 -15.97
C VAL A 23 -4.61 -26.41 -16.49
N PRO A 24 -5.47 -26.95 -15.62
CA PRO A 24 -6.73 -27.54 -16.09
C PRO A 24 -7.38 -26.49 -16.99
N ASP A 25 -8.02 -26.91 -18.08
CA ASP A 25 -8.76 -26.04 -19.00
C ASP A 25 -9.86 -25.28 -18.23
N ALA A 26 -9.45 -24.36 -17.40
CA ALA A 26 -10.33 -23.43 -16.73
C ALA A 26 -10.82 -22.48 -17.81
N ALA A 27 -12.12 -22.54 -18.12
CA ALA A 27 -12.78 -21.59 -19.01
C ALA A 27 -12.26 -20.18 -18.68
N PRO A 28 -11.97 -19.33 -19.70
CA PRO A 28 -11.39 -18.01 -19.49
C PRO A 28 -12.31 -17.21 -18.55
N ARG A 29 -11.92 -17.13 -17.29
CA ARG A 29 -12.64 -16.33 -16.31
C ARG A 29 -12.54 -14.86 -16.76
N LYS A 30 -13.68 -14.23 -17.01
CA LYS A 30 -13.76 -12.79 -17.26
C LYS A 30 -13.36 -12.06 -15.97
N THR A 31 -12.06 -11.99 -15.69
CA THR A 31 -11.51 -11.14 -14.63
C THR A 31 -11.59 -9.70 -15.09
N THR A 32 -12.67 -9.03 -14.77
CA THR A 32 -12.75 -7.57 -14.89
C THR A 32 -11.94 -6.98 -13.74
N ALA A 33 -10.62 -6.86 -13.92
CA ALA A 33 -9.73 -6.29 -12.93
C ALA A 33 -10.16 -4.86 -12.50
N LEU A 34 -10.85 -4.14 -13.37
CA LEU A 34 -11.44 -2.81 -13.14
C LEU A 34 -12.95 -2.87 -12.84
N ALA A 35 -13.46 -3.96 -12.27
CA ALA A 35 -14.82 -3.98 -11.76
C ALA A 35 -15.03 -2.88 -10.71
N LYS A 36 -16.30 -2.48 -10.49
CA LYS A 36 -16.66 -1.48 -9.47
C LYS A 36 -15.93 -1.75 -8.16
N PRO A 37 -15.26 -0.72 -7.56
CA PRO A 37 -14.52 -0.93 -6.32
C PRO A 37 -15.46 -1.31 -5.18
N LYS A 38 -15.09 -2.31 -4.42
CA LYS A 38 -15.67 -2.59 -3.12
C LYS A 38 -15.03 -1.66 -2.07
N PRO A 39 -15.62 -1.49 -0.88
CA PRO A 39 -15.08 -0.60 0.15
C PRO A 39 -13.61 -0.85 0.51
N ILE A 40 -13.16 -2.10 0.51
CA ILE A 40 -11.76 -2.44 0.77
C ILE A 40 -10.85 -2.00 -0.38
N ASP A 41 -11.31 -2.07 -1.63
CA ASP A 41 -10.54 -1.64 -2.80
C ASP A 41 -10.30 -0.11 -2.77
N VAL A 42 -11.30 0.66 -2.29
CA VAL A 42 -11.15 2.11 -2.07
C VAL A 42 -10.07 2.40 -1.03
N LEU A 43 -10.04 1.64 0.07
CA LEU A 43 -9.02 1.79 1.10
C LEU A 43 -7.62 1.51 0.54
N PHE A 44 -7.45 0.47 -0.28
CA PHE A 44 -6.17 0.15 -0.93
C PHE A 44 -5.77 1.16 -1.99
N PHE A 45 -6.74 1.71 -2.76
CA PHE A 45 -6.48 2.83 -3.67
C PHE A 45 -5.93 4.04 -2.90
N LEU A 46 -6.58 4.44 -1.80
CA LEU A 46 -6.14 5.57 -0.98
C LEU A 46 -4.77 5.32 -0.33
N GLN A 47 -4.47 4.08 0.05
CA GLN A 47 -3.15 3.69 0.55
C GLN A 47 -2.08 3.85 -0.53
N GLY A 48 -2.31 3.32 -1.73
CA GLY A 48 -1.40 3.47 -2.87
C GLY A 48 -1.20 4.94 -3.24
N TYR A 49 -2.29 5.70 -3.35
CA TYR A 49 -2.26 7.14 -3.61
C TYR A 49 -1.44 7.90 -2.54
N GLY A 50 -1.66 7.61 -1.27
CA GLY A 50 -0.99 8.29 -0.17
C GLY A 50 0.49 7.94 -0.06
N VAL A 51 0.83 6.66 0.04
CA VAL A 51 2.20 6.22 0.33
C VAL A 51 3.08 6.20 -0.92
N ASP A 52 2.57 5.63 -2.02
CA ASP A 52 3.33 5.53 -3.26
C ASP A 52 3.26 6.83 -4.09
N GLY A 53 2.25 7.69 -3.83
CA GLY A 53 2.06 8.99 -4.43
C GLY A 53 2.54 10.12 -3.54
N VAL A 54 1.67 10.60 -2.66
CA VAL A 54 1.91 11.83 -1.87
C VAL A 54 3.22 11.77 -1.11
N PHE A 55 3.43 10.74 -0.30
CA PHE A 55 4.65 10.61 0.50
C PHE A 55 5.90 10.49 -0.38
N ALA A 56 5.89 9.61 -1.39
CA ALA A 56 7.08 9.37 -2.23
C ALA A 56 7.52 10.63 -2.99
N VAL A 57 6.58 11.46 -3.44
CA VAL A 57 6.89 12.72 -4.14
C VAL A 57 7.33 13.83 -3.18
N THR A 58 6.69 13.94 -2.01
CA THR A 58 6.86 15.11 -1.14
C THR A 58 7.96 14.96 -0.10
N ILE A 59 8.36 13.74 0.25
CA ILE A 59 9.31 13.51 1.36
C ILE A 59 10.64 14.26 1.17
N THR A 60 11.23 14.18 -0.02
CA THR A 60 12.48 14.89 -0.32
C THR A 60 12.29 16.41 -0.28
N LEU A 61 11.13 16.91 -0.76
CA LEU A 61 10.80 18.35 -0.73
C LEU A 61 10.64 18.88 0.69
N ILE A 62 10.02 18.09 1.57
CA ILE A 62 9.87 18.48 2.98
C ILE A 62 11.24 18.53 3.66
N LEU A 63 12.07 17.50 3.48
CA LEU A 63 13.40 17.44 4.07
C LEU A 63 14.32 18.55 3.56
N ALA A 64 14.18 18.96 2.30
CA ALA A 64 14.99 20.01 1.69
C ALA A 64 14.73 21.42 2.26
N ARG A 65 13.72 21.62 3.11
CA ARG A 65 13.46 22.89 3.78
C ARG A 65 14.39 23.12 4.99
N GLU A 66 14.85 22.03 5.62
CA GLU A 66 15.63 22.08 6.86
C GLU A 66 17.07 21.58 6.69
N ALA A 67 17.39 21.00 5.53
CA ALA A 67 18.68 20.39 5.23
C ALA A 67 19.19 20.83 3.86
N SER A 68 20.47 20.58 3.58
CA SER A 68 21.01 20.76 2.21
C SER A 68 20.26 19.84 1.22
N LEU A 69 20.22 20.23 -0.05
CA LEU A 69 19.59 19.41 -1.09
C LEU A 69 20.20 18.00 -1.14
N ALA A 70 21.50 17.88 -0.95
CA ALA A 70 22.19 16.58 -0.94
C ALA A 70 21.72 15.71 0.24
N ASP A 71 21.63 16.27 1.45
CA ASP A 71 21.16 15.57 2.63
C ASP A 71 19.68 15.19 2.53
N ALA A 72 18.86 16.07 1.95
CA ALA A 72 17.44 15.81 1.72
C ALA A 72 17.23 14.67 0.70
N VAL A 73 18.00 14.64 -0.38
CA VAL A 73 17.97 13.54 -1.37
C VAL A 73 18.43 12.24 -0.72
N LEU A 74 19.50 12.26 0.05
CA LEU A 74 20.00 11.08 0.76
C LEU A 74 18.97 10.57 1.78
N GLY A 75 18.42 11.46 2.59
CA GLY A 75 17.41 11.13 3.61
C GLY A 75 16.12 10.59 2.97
N GLY A 76 15.60 11.26 1.95
CA GLY A 76 14.41 10.81 1.21
C GLY A 76 14.63 9.45 0.53
N SER A 77 15.77 9.26 -0.13
CA SER A 77 16.12 7.98 -0.76
C SER A 77 16.28 6.86 0.27
N THR A 78 16.85 7.16 1.43
CA THR A 78 16.98 6.20 2.53
C THR A 78 15.62 5.78 3.07
N LEU A 79 14.71 6.72 3.32
CA LEU A 79 13.35 6.40 3.75
C LEU A 79 12.60 5.56 2.70
N LEU A 80 12.73 5.89 1.42
CA LEU A 80 12.13 5.10 0.35
C LEU A 80 12.74 3.69 0.22
N ALA A 81 14.05 3.55 0.45
CA ALA A 81 14.71 2.23 0.51
C ALA A 81 14.26 1.42 1.72
N MET A 82 14.12 2.06 2.90
CA MET A 82 13.62 1.44 4.12
C MET A 82 12.17 0.93 3.95
N ARG A 83 11.41 1.48 3.02
CA ARG A 83 10.06 1.01 2.68
C ARG A 83 10.05 -0.48 2.34
N HIS A 84 10.93 -0.90 1.44
CA HIS A 84 11.01 -2.31 1.00
C HIS A 84 11.58 -3.23 2.07
N LEU A 85 12.59 -2.76 2.80
CA LEU A 85 13.13 -3.50 3.94
C LEU A 85 12.07 -3.66 5.04
N GLY A 86 11.32 -2.58 5.32
CA GLY A 86 10.22 -2.59 6.28
C GLY A 86 9.13 -3.61 5.89
N GLU A 87 8.77 -3.71 4.61
CA GLU A 87 7.82 -4.71 4.13
C GLU A 87 8.33 -6.15 4.36
N ALA A 88 9.60 -6.41 4.08
CA ALA A 88 10.19 -7.74 4.25
C ALA A 88 10.17 -8.20 5.73
N VAL A 89 10.37 -7.27 6.66
CA VAL A 89 10.33 -7.53 8.10
C VAL A 89 8.91 -7.51 8.65
N ALA A 90 8.09 -6.57 8.18
CA ALA A 90 6.72 -6.40 8.65
C ALA A 90 5.82 -7.59 8.29
N ALA A 91 5.98 -8.18 7.11
CA ALA A 91 5.10 -9.26 6.67
C ALA A 91 5.08 -10.46 7.64
N PRO A 92 6.21 -11.09 8.01
CA PRO A 92 6.20 -12.20 8.96
C PRO A 92 5.77 -11.77 10.37
N LEU A 93 6.18 -10.57 10.82
CA LEU A 93 5.84 -10.06 12.15
C LEU A 93 4.33 -9.85 12.29
N PHE A 94 3.72 -9.15 11.35
CA PHE A 94 2.29 -8.86 11.41
C PHE A 94 1.45 -10.09 11.05
N GLY A 95 1.97 -11.03 10.27
CA GLY A 95 1.37 -12.36 10.08
C GLY A 95 1.22 -13.08 11.43
N TRP A 96 2.32 -13.19 12.18
CA TRP A 96 2.30 -13.80 13.52
C TRP A 96 1.36 -13.08 14.50
N VAL A 97 1.33 -11.75 14.51
CA VAL A 97 0.41 -10.96 15.33
C VAL A 97 -1.04 -11.21 14.90
N ALA A 98 -1.29 -11.31 13.59
CA ALA A 98 -2.62 -11.56 13.06
C ALA A 98 -3.16 -12.95 13.40
N ASP A 99 -2.29 -13.96 13.40
CA ASP A 99 -2.66 -15.31 13.82
C ASP A 99 -3.11 -15.35 15.30
N ARG A 100 -2.51 -14.50 16.14
CA ARG A 100 -2.81 -14.45 17.57
C ARG A 100 -4.03 -13.59 17.93
N PHE A 101 -4.21 -12.44 17.26
CA PHE A 101 -5.20 -11.43 17.61
C PHE A 101 -6.35 -11.31 16.58
N GLY A 102 -6.22 -11.97 15.43
CA GLY A 102 -7.15 -11.93 14.31
C GLY A 102 -6.76 -10.88 13.27
N ALA A 103 -6.69 -11.29 12.00
CA ALA A 103 -6.20 -10.46 10.90
C ALA A 103 -6.97 -9.13 10.76
N ARG A 104 -8.30 -9.15 10.91
CA ARG A 104 -9.13 -7.94 10.81
C ARG A 104 -8.78 -6.87 11.84
N LYS A 105 -8.54 -7.27 13.10
CA LYS A 105 -8.20 -6.32 14.18
C LYS A 105 -6.84 -5.69 13.94
N VAL A 106 -5.86 -6.51 13.57
CA VAL A 106 -4.49 -6.06 13.29
C VAL A 106 -4.47 -5.15 12.06
N PHE A 107 -5.23 -5.48 11.02
CA PHE A 107 -5.38 -4.65 9.82
C PHE A 107 -5.97 -3.27 10.15
N VAL A 108 -7.05 -3.20 10.94
CA VAL A 108 -7.65 -1.93 11.38
C VAL A 108 -6.66 -1.11 12.19
N SER A 109 -5.96 -1.73 13.13
CA SER A 109 -4.93 -1.05 13.93
C SER A 109 -3.79 -0.51 13.06
N ALA A 110 -3.33 -1.29 12.08
CA ALA A 110 -2.31 -0.87 11.11
C ALA A 110 -2.79 0.31 10.24
N ALA A 111 -4.05 0.29 9.81
CA ALA A 111 -4.65 1.40 9.06
C ALA A 111 -4.68 2.70 9.90
N ILE A 112 -5.10 2.62 11.16
CA ILE A 112 -5.12 3.77 12.07
C ILE A 112 -3.70 4.30 12.30
N LEU A 113 -2.72 3.43 12.51
CA LEU A 113 -1.33 3.84 12.73
C LEU A 113 -0.70 4.43 11.46
N THR A 114 -1.06 3.93 10.28
CA THR A 114 -0.68 4.57 9.00
C THR A 114 -1.26 6.00 8.90
N MET A 115 -2.53 6.20 9.26
CA MET A 115 -3.13 7.54 9.31
C MET A 115 -2.42 8.45 10.30
N ILE A 116 -2.08 7.96 11.49
CA ILE A 116 -1.29 8.72 12.48
C ILE A 116 0.05 9.13 11.86
N GLY A 117 0.71 8.24 11.12
CA GLY A 117 1.94 8.56 10.38
C GLY A 117 1.75 9.74 9.42
N PHE A 118 0.66 9.76 8.64
CA PHE A 118 0.33 10.88 7.76
C PHE A 118 0.07 12.18 8.53
N ILE A 119 -0.65 12.12 9.67
CA ILE A 119 -0.89 13.27 10.54
C ILE A 119 0.41 13.80 11.12
N CYS A 120 1.33 12.94 11.56
CA CYS A 120 2.64 13.35 12.07
C CYS A 120 3.45 14.09 10.99
N VAL A 121 3.47 13.59 9.75
CA VAL A 121 4.14 14.30 8.63
C VAL A 121 3.47 15.65 8.39
N ALA A 122 2.14 15.73 8.37
CA ALA A 122 1.40 16.97 8.22
C ALA A 122 1.70 17.97 9.35
N ALA A 123 1.98 17.50 10.54
CA ALA A 123 2.32 18.33 11.71
C ALA A 123 3.82 18.68 11.80
N GLY A 124 4.65 18.36 10.80
CA GLY A 124 6.08 18.63 10.79
C GLY A 124 6.96 17.59 11.47
N LEU A 125 6.37 16.55 12.07
CA LEU A 125 7.11 15.41 12.64
C LEU A 125 7.49 14.39 11.55
N THR A 126 8.20 14.86 10.52
CA THR A 126 8.38 14.17 9.23
C THR A 126 9.01 12.79 9.38
N VAL A 127 10.13 12.68 10.08
CA VAL A 127 10.87 11.41 10.21
C VAL A 127 10.05 10.39 11.02
N ILE A 128 9.47 10.83 12.14
CA ILE A 128 8.66 9.95 13.01
C ILE A 128 7.43 9.47 12.23
N GLY A 129 6.73 10.39 11.57
CA GLY A 129 5.57 10.06 10.77
C GLY A 129 5.90 9.11 9.62
N ALA A 130 7.01 9.34 8.92
CA ALA A 130 7.50 8.45 7.87
C ALA A 130 7.76 7.03 8.37
N LEU A 131 8.47 6.89 9.47
CA LEU A 131 8.78 5.57 10.05
C LEU A 131 7.54 4.81 10.47
N ILE A 132 6.59 5.47 11.16
CA ILE A 132 5.30 4.87 11.54
C ILE A 132 4.54 4.44 10.28
N MET A 133 4.38 5.34 9.32
CA MET A 133 3.61 5.08 8.11
C MET A 133 4.20 3.92 7.31
N LEU A 134 5.53 3.89 7.11
CA LEU A 134 6.20 2.85 6.33
C LEU A 134 6.11 1.48 6.98
N LEU A 135 6.24 1.40 8.32
CA LEU A 135 6.11 0.15 9.06
C LEU A 135 4.71 -0.43 8.93
N PHE A 136 3.68 0.37 9.19
CA PHE A 136 2.30 -0.11 9.19
C PHE A 136 1.70 -0.26 7.77
N ARG A 137 2.25 0.45 6.79
CA ARG A 137 1.98 0.16 5.37
C ARG A 137 2.33 -1.29 5.01
N GLY A 138 3.49 -1.77 5.46
CA GLY A 138 3.90 -3.15 5.25
C GLY A 138 2.92 -4.15 5.86
N ALA A 139 2.40 -3.85 7.05
CA ALA A 139 1.34 -4.63 7.69
C ALA A 139 0.05 -4.65 6.84
N LEU A 140 -0.39 -3.50 6.33
CA LEU A 140 -1.58 -3.43 5.47
C LEU A 140 -1.40 -4.26 4.18
N ALA A 141 -0.23 -4.16 3.54
CA ALA A 141 0.06 -4.90 2.32
C ALA A 141 0.04 -6.43 2.54
N SER A 142 0.59 -6.90 3.66
CA SER A 142 0.64 -8.33 3.99
C SER A 142 -0.70 -8.90 4.48
N LEU A 143 -1.48 -8.11 5.24
CA LEU A 143 -2.75 -8.55 5.83
C LEU A 143 -3.96 -8.39 4.91
N GLY A 144 -3.87 -7.55 3.88
CA GLY A 144 -4.97 -7.32 2.95
C GLY A 144 -5.53 -8.59 2.31
N PRO A 145 -4.68 -9.45 1.74
CA PRO A 145 -5.12 -10.75 1.23
C PRO A 145 -5.82 -11.61 2.28
N ALA A 146 -5.29 -11.69 3.50
CA ALA A 146 -5.86 -12.48 4.58
C ALA A 146 -7.26 -11.96 5.00
N VAL A 147 -7.44 -10.63 5.07
CA VAL A 147 -8.74 -10.04 5.40
C VAL A 147 -9.78 -10.30 4.30
N ILE A 148 -9.37 -10.27 3.03
CA ILE A 148 -10.27 -10.58 1.91
C ILE A 148 -10.66 -12.06 1.95
N THR A 149 -9.70 -12.96 2.04
CA THR A 149 -9.98 -14.41 2.04
C THR A 149 -10.84 -14.84 3.22
N GLN A 150 -10.64 -14.25 4.41
CA GLN A 150 -11.51 -14.51 5.57
C GLN A 150 -12.95 -14.01 5.39
N SER A 151 -13.20 -13.08 4.48
CA SER A 151 -14.54 -12.55 4.20
C SER A 151 -15.29 -13.31 3.11
N LEU A 152 -14.62 -14.25 2.43
CA LEU A 152 -15.21 -15.08 1.38
C LEU A 152 -15.79 -16.37 1.98
N ALA A 153 -16.86 -16.88 1.38
CA ALA A 153 -17.34 -18.23 1.69
C ALA A 153 -16.28 -19.25 1.23
N GLN A 154 -16.27 -20.43 1.86
CA GLN A 154 -15.23 -21.45 1.66
C GLN A 154 -15.15 -21.97 0.21
N GLU A 155 -16.22 -21.78 -0.58
CA GLU A 155 -16.32 -22.18 -1.99
C GLU A 155 -16.05 -21.04 -2.98
N ASP A 156 -15.88 -19.81 -2.50
CA ASP A 156 -15.69 -18.63 -3.34
C ASP A 156 -14.23 -18.53 -3.85
N ASP A 157 -14.11 -18.18 -5.13
CA ASP A 157 -12.81 -17.91 -5.75
C ASP A 157 -12.17 -16.63 -5.19
N ALA A 158 -11.07 -16.76 -4.48
CA ALA A 158 -10.32 -15.65 -3.92
C ALA A 158 -9.52 -14.84 -4.97
N ILE A 159 -9.23 -15.43 -6.14
CA ILE A 159 -8.35 -14.81 -7.15
C ILE A 159 -8.96 -13.50 -7.66
N GLY A 160 -10.25 -13.50 -7.99
CA GLY A 160 -10.92 -12.30 -8.51
C GLY A 160 -10.90 -11.12 -7.53
N PRO A 161 -11.34 -11.27 -6.28
CA PRO A 161 -11.26 -10.23 -5.26
C PRO A 161 -9.84 -9.73 -4.96
N LEU A 162 -8.85 -10.62 -4.90
CA LEU A 162 -7.45 -10.25 -4.69
C LEU A 162 -6.86 -9.46 -5.86
N ALA A 163 -7.12 -9.92 -7.09
CA ALA A 163 -6.67 -9.21 -8.30
C ALA A 163 -7.30 -7.81 -8.41
N ARG A 164 -8.59 -7.67 -8.06
CA ARG A 164 -9.27 -6.37 -8.06
C ARG A 164 -8.68 -5.43 -7.02
N MET A 165 -8.49 -5.88 -5.78
CA MET A 165 -7.85 -5.09 -4.72
C MET A 165 -6.47 -4.60 -5.16
N GLN A 166 -5.65 -5.49 -5.74
CA GLN A 166 -4.32 -5.14 -6.20
C GLN A 166 -4.37 -4.11 -7.35
N ALA A 167 -5.29 -4.30 -8.33
CA ALA A 167 -5.46 -3.37 -9.44
C ALA A 167 -5.86 -1.96 -8.95
N TRP A 168 -6.76 -1.85 -7.98
CA TRP A 168 -7.13 -0.55 -7.40
C TRP A 168 -5.99 0.08 -6.60
N ARG A 169 -5.21 -0.71 -5.85
CA ARG A 169 -4.00 -0.22 -5.17
C ARG A 169 -2.99 0.34 -6.17
N ASP A 170 -2.71 -0.41 -7.23
CA ASP A 170 -1.71 -0.03 -8.24
C ASP A 170 -2.18 1.20 -9.04
N LEU A 171 -3.50 1.33 -9.28
CA LEU A 171 -4.09 2.54 -9.85
C LEU A 171 -3.86 3.75 -8.93
N GLY A 172 -4.04 3.59 -7.62
CA GLY A 172 -3.73 4.64 -6.64
C GLY A 172 -2.25 5.02 -6.67
N ALA A 173 -1.36 4.03 -6.70
CA ALA A 173 0.09 4.23 -6.77
C ALA A 173 0.54 4.91 -8.07
N ALA A 174 -0.12 4.64 -9.19
CA ALA A 174 0.17 5.29 -10.48
C ALA A 174 -0.39 6.72 -10.55
N PHE A 175 -1.62 6.92 -10.08
CA PHE A 175 -2.28 8.23 -10.11
C PHE A 175 -1.72 9.19 -9.06
N GLY A 176 -1.29 8.68 -7.90
CA GLY A 176 -0.81 9.47 -6.78
C GLY A 176 0.31 10.44 -7.13
N PRO A 177 1.43 10.01 -7.73
CA PRO A 177 2.53 10.92 -8.09
C PRO A 177 2.11 12.02 -9.07
N LEU A 178 1.27 11.69 -10.06
CA LEU A 178 0.77 12.65 -11.05
C LEU A 178 -0.10 13.73 -10.38
N ALA A 179 -1.07 13.30 -9.59
CA ALA A 179 -1.96 14.21 -8.88
C ALA A 179 -1.19 15.06 -7.86
N THR A 180 -0.28 14.45 -7.10
CA THR A 180 0.55 15.15 -6.11
C THR A 180 1.41 16.21 -6.77
N GLY A 181 2.11 15.88 -7.86
CA GLY A 181 2.94 16.85 -8.59
C GLY A 181 2.13 18.05 -9.07
N PHE A 182 0.94 17.80 -9.62
CA PHE A 182 0.03 18.88 -10.04
C PHE A 182 -0.47 19.70 -8.84
N LEU A 183 -0.88 19.04 -7.76
CA LEU A 183 -1.43 19.70 -6.57
C LEU A 183 -0.39 20.53 -5.80
N LEU A 184 0.91 20.23 -5.92
CA LEU A 184 1.97 21.03 -5.29
C LEU A 184 2.00 22.48 -5.79
N ALA A 185 1.40 22.79 -6.94
CA ALA A 185 1.22 24.16 -7.41
C ALA A 185 0.19 24.96 -6.58
N PHE A 186 -0.72 24.27 -5.87
CA PHE A 186 -1.87 24.90 -5.19
C PHE A 186 -1.96 24.56 -3.70
N ALA A 187 -1.32 23.49 -3.26
CA ALA A 187 -1.42 22.96 -1.90
C ALA A 187 -0.04 22.53 -1.38
N SER A 188 0.26 22.86 -0.13
CA SER A 188 1.51 22.42 0.49
C SER A 188 1.58 20.90 0.65
N ALA A 189 2.79 20.38 0.78
CA ALA A 189 3.00 18.96 1.02
C ALA A 189 2.30 18.48 2.30
N GLU A 190 2.37 19.28 3.38
CA GLU A 190 1.73 18.99 4.66
C GLU A 190 0.21 18.89 4.53
N LEU A 191 -0.40 19.83 3.80
CA LEU A 191 -1.84 19.80 3.54
C LEU A 191 -2.25 18.54 2.77
N GLN A 192 -1.46 18.13 1.79
CA GLN A 192 -1.73 16.90 1.05
C GLN A 192 -1.68 15.66 1.96
N HIS A 193 -0.71 15.60 2.91
CA HIS A 193 -0.67 14.53 3.91
C HIS A 193 -1.90 14.53 4.83
N ALA A 194 -2.34 15.72 5.29
CA ALA A 194 -3.54 15.83 6.10
C ALA A 194 -4.80 15.35 5.34
N VAL A 195 -4.94 15.72 4.07
CA VAL A 195 -6.04 15.27 3.21
C VAL A 195 -6.03 13.75 3.04
N VAL A 196 -4.86 13.14 2.82
CA VAL A 196 -4.74 11.68 2.73
C VAL A 196 -5.15 11.01 4.04
N ALA A 197 -4.73 11.55 5.20
CA ALA A 197 -5.13 11.00 6.50
C ALA A 197 -6.66 11.01 6.65
N VAL A 198 -7.33 12.09 6.31
CA VAL A 198 -8.79 12.21 6.37
C VAL A 198 -9.46 11.26 5.38
N ALA A 199 -8.94 11.16 4.15
CA ALA A 199 -9.45 10.25 3.13
C ALA A 199 -9.32 8.79 3.57
N LEU A 200 -8.18 8.39 4.14
CA LEU A 200 -7.97 7.05 4.70
C LEU A 200 -8.93 6.76 5.88
N ALA A 201 -9.17 7.73 6.75
CA ALA A 201 -10.16 7.61 7.82
C ALA A 201 -11.57 7.36 7.27
N GLY A 202 -11.97 8.14 6.27
CA GLY A 202 -13.24 7.96 5.57
C GLY A 202 -13.35 6.60 4.87
N GLY A 203 -12.29 6.17 4.18
CA GLY A 203 -12.22 4.86 3.52
C GLY A 203 -12.29 3.70 4.50
N LEU A 204 -11.59 3.80 5.63
CA LEU A 204 -11.65 2.81 6.70
C LEU A 204 -13.04 2.73 7.33
N LEU A 205 -13.64 3.87 7.63
CA LEU A 205 -15.01 3.94 8.17
C LEU A 205 -16.02 3.34 7.19
N TYR A 206 -15.92 3.70 5.90
CA TYR A 206 -16.76 3.15 4.86
C TYR A 206 -16.66 1.62 4.78
N TRP A 207 -15.44 1.08 4.80
CA TRP A 207 -15.24 -0.37 4.81
C TRP A 207 -15.81 -1.04 6.08
N LEU A 208 -15.60 -0.44 7.27
CA LEU A 208 -16.12 -0.98 8.52
C LEU A 208 -17.64 -1.00 8.57
N LEU A 209 -18.31 0.03 8.08
CA LEU A 209 -19.78 0.10 8.02
C LEU A 209 -20.33 -0.90 7.00
N ALA A 210 -19.76 -0.96 5.80
CA ALA A 210 -20.20 -1.90 4.78
C ALA A 210 -20.02 -3.37 5.19
N SER A 211 -18.99 -3.68 5.99
CA SER A 211 -18.75 -5.04 6.47
C SER A 211 -19.67 -5.48 7.63
N ARG A 212 -20.49 -4.56 8.19
CA ARG A 212 -21.51 -4.88 9.20
C ARG A 212 -22.84 -5.33 8.58
N HIS A 213 -23.08 -4.96 7.31
CA HIS A 213 -24.29 -5.28 6.57
C HIS A 213 -23.91 -6.01 5.28
N PRO A 214 -23.55 -7.30 5.34
CA PRO A 214 -23.32 -8.08 4.12
C PRO A 214 -24.67 -8.18 3.39
N SER A 215 -24.73 -7.56 2.19
CA SER A 215 -25.87 -7.65 1.26
C SER A 215 -25.82 -8.94 0.49
#